data_0fadf80a9edd1c4e6a8dc2efde074a50
#
_entry.id   0fadf80a9edd1c4e6a8dc2efde074a50
#
_cell.length_a   1.000
_cell.length_b   1.000
_cell.length_c   1.000
_cell.angle_alpha   90.00
_cell.angle_beta   90.00
_cell.angle_gamma   90.00
#
_symmetry.space_group_name_H-M   'P 1'
#
loop_
_entity.id
_entity.type
_entity.pdbx_description
1 polymer ?
#
loop_
_entity_poly.entity_id
_entity_poly.type
_entity_poly.pdbx_seq_one_letter_code
_entity_poly.pdbx_strand_id
1 'polypeptide(L)'
;MSDEILSLIYAFSKKFSDPKTKLSFDRQNNNISAIIKDGNVNVFLQVSDGNTLIYKDILRLLKKNIEQIPGVISVNIALTSEKTNSAPKKKFNINAKNIIAIASGKGGVGKSTFAVNLSVALKSIGLEVGLLDADIYGPSIPRMMGISKKPEINENKKLIPVNNYGIKCMSIGFILDEEAPTIWRGPMVMKALEQMFNGVDWGELDYLIIDLPPGTGDAQLTLAQSSKLSGAIVISTPQDVA
;
A
#
# COMPACT_ATOMS: atom_id res chain seq x y z
N MET A 1 16.23 -10.01 -35.32
CA MET A 1 14.76 -10.06 -35.55
C MET A 1 13.98 -9.41 -34.40
N SER A 2 14.03 -9.87 -33.14
CA SER A 2 13.28 -9.23 -32.03
C SER A 2 13.73 -7.79 -31.75
N ASP A 3 15.02 -7.48 -31.81
CA ASP A 3 15.55 -6.15 -31.56
C ASP A 3 15.21 -5.14 -32.67
N GLU A 4 15.14 -5.57 -33.89
CA GLU A 4 14.69 -4.76 -35.02
C GLU A 4 13.23 -4.40 -34.91
N ILE A 5 12.38 -5.38 -34.55
CA ILE A 5 10.95 -5.14 -34.29
C ILE A 5 10.77 -4.16 -33.14
N LEU A 6 11.52 -4.32 -32.04
CA LEU A 6 11.48 -3.39 -30.91
C LEU A 6 11.86 -1.96 -31.32
N SER A 7 12.90 -1.82 -32.13
CA SER A 7 13.34 -0.51 -32.63
C SER A 7 12.26 0.18 -33.47
N LEU A 8 11.57 -0.58 -34.33
CA LEU A 8 10.46 -0.06 -35.14
C LEU A 8 9.25 0.32 -34.28
N ILE A 9 8.92 -0.48 -33.26
CA ILE A 9 7.83 -0.17 -32.32
C ILE A 9 8.11 1.17 -31.62
N TYR A 10 9.32 1.38 -31.10
CA TYR A 10 9.68 2.63 -30.45
C TYR A 10 9.71 3.82 -31.42
N ALA A 11 10.16 3.62 -32.65
CA ALA A 11 10.14 4.65 -33.70
C ALA A 11 8.70 5.07 -34.07
N PHE A 12 7.77 4.11 -34.16
CA PHE A 12 6.35 4.41 -34.39
C PHE A 12 5.72 5.12 -33.18
N SER A 13 6.01 4.63 -31.98
CA SER A 13 5.43 5.20 -30.77
C SER A 13 5.83 6.65 -30.52
N LYS A 14 7.06 7.02 -30.87
CA LYS A 14 7.59 8.38 -30.75
C LYS A 14 6.80 9.43 -31.56
N LYS A 15 6.06 8.99 -32.59
CA LYS A 15 5.19 9.87 -33.40
C LYS A 15 3.91 10.28 -32.67
N PHE A 16 3.60 9.64 -31.55
CA PHE A 16 2.41 9.91 -30.74
C PHE A 16 2.83 10.54 -29.41
N SER A 17 1.99 11.42 -28.90
CA SER A 17 2.21 12.11 -27.63
C SER A 17 0.99 11.96 -26.74
N ASP A 18 1.22 11.94 -25.45
CA ASP A 18 0.15 11.98 -24.46
C ASP A 18 -0.64 13.29 -24.62
N PRO A 19 -1.96 13.23 -24.82
CA PRO A 19 -2.79 14.42 -25.09
C PRO A 19 -2.74 15.49 -23.99
N LYS A 20 -2.45 15.09 -22.73
CA LYS A 20 -2.40 16.00 -21.58
C LYS A 20 -1.02 16.56 -21.34
N THR A 21 0.00 15.70 -21.24
CA THR A 21 1.37 16.14 -20.94
C THR A 21 2.13 16.65 -22.17
N LYS A 22 1.65 16.32 -23.38
CA LYS A 22 2.31 16.58 -24.66
C LYS A 22 3.67 15.86 -24.83
N LEU A 23 4.04 15.01 -23.90
CA LEU A 23 5.25 14.20 -23.99
C LEU A 23 5.07 13.07 -25.01
N SER A 24 6.02 12.87 -25.91
CA SER A 24 6.03 11.75 -26.85
C SER A 24 6.20 10.41 -26.11
N PHE A 25 5.60 9.34 -26.66
CA PHE A 25 5.82 8.00 -26.15
C PHE A 25 7.19 7.48 -26.61
N ASP A 26 8.20 7.67 -25.74
CA ASP A 26 9.60 7.37 -26.00
C ASP A 26 10.23 6.68 -24.78
N ARG A 27 11.23 5.82 -25.04
CA ARG A 27 12.04 5.19 -23.98
C ARG A 27 12.76 6.22 -23.09
N GLN A 28 13.19 7.35 -23.67
CA GLN A 28 13.84 8.43 -22.89
C GLN A 28 12.89 9.04 -21.84
N ASN A 29 11.60 9.05 -22.12
CA ASN A 29 10.58 9.54 -21.21
C ASN A 29 10.07 8.47 -20.23
N ASN A 30 10.60 7.23 -20.31
CA ASN A 30 10.16 6.06 -19.54
C ASN A 30 8.64 5.78 -19.59
N ASN A 31 7.96 6.23 -20.65
CA ASN A 31 6.51 6.15 -20.77
C ASN A 31 6.03 5.08 -21.79
N ILE A 32 6.94 4.25 -22.28
CA ILE A 32 6.64 3.10 -23.13
C ILE A 32 7.57 1.93 -22.83
N SER A 33 7.01 0.72 -22.81
CA SER A 33 7.75 -0.52 -22.85
C SER A 33 7.06 -1.52 -23.78
N ALA A 34 7.82 -2.43 -24.38
CA ALA A 34 7.31 -3.48 -25.26
C ALA A 34 8.01 -4.80 -24.97
N ILE A 35 7.23 -5.88 -24.98
CA ILE A 35 7.69 -7.27 -24.82
C ILE A 35 7.23 -8.06 -26.05
N ILE A 36 8.16 -8.80 -26.65
CA ILE A 36 7.90 -9.65 -27.81
C ILE A 36 8.19 -11.10 -27.42
N LYS A 37 7.23 -11.98 -27.65
CA LYS A 37 7.39 -13.41 -27.47
C LYS A 37 6.69 -14.14 -28.63
N ASP A 38 7.42 -14.92 -29.38
CA ASP A 38 6.92 -15.74 -30.48
C ASP A 38 6.02 -14.95 -31.47
N GLY A 39 6.47 -13.74 -31.86
CA GLY A 39 5.71 -12.87 -32.76
C GLY A 39 4.52 -12.13 -32.10
N ASN A 40 4.22 -12.39 -30.85
CA ASN A 40 3.19 -11.68 -30.08
C ASN A 40 3.80 -10.47 -29.39
N VAL A 41 3.28 -9.30 -29.66
CA VAL A 41 3.77 -8.02 -29.16
C VAL A 41 2.83 -7.48 -28.11
N ASN A 42 3.35 -7.23 -26.89
CA ASN A 42 2.64 -6.51 -25.84
C ASN A 42 3.32 -5.17 -25.63
N VAL A 43 2.60 -4.08 -25.83
CA VAL A 43 3.07 -2.70 -25.63
C VAL A 43 2.36 -2.13 -24.41
N PHE A 44 3.11 -1.51 -23.52
CA PHE A 44 2.60 -0.80 -22.35
C PHE A 44 2.90 0.68 -22.51
N LEU A 45 1.87 1.50 -22.56
CA LEU A 45 1.98 2.96 -22.61
C LEU A 45 1.62 3.53 -21.24
N GLN A 46 2.55 4.20 -20.62
CA GLN A 46 2.31 4.95 -19.40
C GLN A 46 1.68 6.30 -19.76
N VAL A 47 0.46 6.50 -19.31
CA VAL A 47 -0.35 7.67 -19.64
C VAL A 47 -0.68 8.48 -18.39
N SER A 48 -0.88 9.78 -18.57
CA SER A 48 -1.20 10.70 -17.47
C SER A 48 -2.63 10.62 -16.98
N ASP A 49 -3.55 10.02 -17.76
CA ASP A 49 -4.97 9.89 -17.43
C ASP A 49 -5.45 8.47 -17.70
N GLY A 50 -6.10 7.85 -16.70
CA GLY A 50 -6.70 6.53 -16.85
C GLY A 50 -7.96 6.47 -17.74
N ASN A 51 -8.43 7.61 -18.27
CA ASN A 51 -9.57 7.65 -19.18
C ASN A 51 -9.18 7.15 -20.57
N THR A 52 -9.45 5.89 -20.86
CA THR A 52 -9.10 5.22 -22.12
C THR A 52 -9.69 5.87 -23.37
N LEU A 53 -10.78 6.62 -23.24
CA LEU A 53 -11.44 7.28 -24.38
C LEU A 53 -10.55 8.34 -25.04
N ILE A 54 -9.73 9.05 -24.26
CA ILE A 54 -8.82 10.10 -24.76
C ILE A 54 -7.71 9.50 -25.65
N TYR A 55 -7.35 8.23 -25.42
CA TYR A 55 -6.26 7.55 -26.13
C TYR A 55 -6.74 6.63 -27.26
N LYS A 56 -8.06 6.52 -27.48
CA LYS A 56 -8.66 5.56 -28.43
C LYS A 56 -8.06 5.63 -29.84
N ASP A 57 -7.87 6.84 -30.38
CA ASP A 57 -7.31 7.01 -31.73
C ASP A 57 -5.80 6.67 -31.77
N ILE A 58 -5.06 7.05 -30.73
CA ILE A 58 -3.64 6.72 -30.59
C ILE A 58 -3.45 5.20 -30.54
N LEU A 59 -4.25 4.50 -29.72
CA LEU A 59 -4.20 3.05 -29.60
C LEU A 59 -4.49 2.36 -30.92
N ARG A 60 -5.53 2.83 -31.65
CA ARG A 60 -5.94 2.28 -32.96
C ARG A 60 -4.84 2.47 -33.99
N LEU A 61 -4.26 3.66 -34.10
CA LEU A 61 -3.23 3.97 -35.08
C LEU A 61 -1.90 3.26 -34.76
N LEU A 62 -1.50 3.26 -33.48
CA LEU A 62 -0.29 2.58 -33.06
C LEU A 62 -0.40 1.06 -33.27
N LYS A 63 -1.53 0.46 -32.92
CA LYS A 63 -1.81 -0.96 -33.17
C LYS A 63 -1.68 -1.29 -34.65
N LYS A 64 -2.34 -0.52 -35.52
CA LYS A 64 -2.29 -0.71 -36.97
C LYS A 64 -0.87 -0.63 -37.53
N ASN A 65 -0.05 0.31 -37.04
CA ASN A 65 1.33 0.46 -37.49
C ASN A 65 2.21 -0.73 -37.05
N ILE A 66 2.01 -1.24 -35.83
CA ILE A 66 2.80 -2.38 -35.32
C ILE A 66 2.38 -3.68 -35.98
N GLU A 67 1.09 -3.89 -36.29
CA GLU A 67 0.60 -5.07 -37.01
C GLU A 67 1.17 -5.20 -38.44
N GLN A 68 1.65 -4.09 -39.03
CA GLN A 68 2.28 -4.09 -40.34
C GLN A 68 3.77 -4.49 -40.34
N ILE A 69 4.37 -4.64 -39.16
CA ILE A 69 5.79 -5.00 -39.04
C ILE A 69 5.96 -6.52 -39.41
N PRO A 70 6.83 -6.86 -40.32
CA PRO A 70 7.08 -8.28 -40.68
C PRO A 70 7.52 -9.06 -39.42
N GLY A 71 6.89 -10.23 -39.22
CA GLY A 71 7.15 -11.08 -38.06
C GLY A 71 6.29 -10.83 -36.84
N VAL A 72 5.39 -9.85 -36.88
CA VAL A 72 4.38 -9.64 -35.86
C VAL A 72 3.13 -10.45 -36.16
N ILE A 73 2.69 -11.26 -35.19
CA ILE A 73 1.50 -12.13 -35.30
C ILE A 73 0.29 -11.46 -34.63
N SER A 74 0.52 -10.88 -33.45
CA SER A 74 -0.53 -10.21 -32.72
C SER A 74 0.01 -9.00 -31.96
N VAL A 75 -0.85 -8.00 -31.73
CA VAL A 75 -0.50 -6.79 -30.97
C VAL A 75 -1.54 -6.53 -29.89
N ASN A 76 -1.07 -6.45 -28.66
CA ASN A 76 -1.84 -6.00 -27.53
C ASN A 76 -1.21 -4.72 -26.98
N ILE A 77 -2.02 -3.66 -26.79
CA ILE A 77 -1.56 -2.40 -26.21
C ILE A 77 -2.34 -2.16 -24.93
N ALA A 78 -1.64 -2.13 -23.82
CA ALA A 78 -2.20 -1.81 -22.52
C ALA A 78 -1.81 -0.38 -22.12
N LEU A 79 -2.78 0.40 -21.65
CA LEU A 79 -2.52 1.66 -21.00
C LEU A 79 -2.23 1.40 -19.52
N THR A 80 -1.09 1.86 -19.07
CA THR A 80 -0.74 1.94 -17.65
C THR A 80 -0.80 3.40 -17.27
N SER A 81 -1.74 3.78 -16.43
CA SER A 81 -1.64 5.07 -15.78
C SER A 81 -0.86 4.85 -14.48
N GLU A 82 0.22 5.60 -14.24
CA GLU A 82 0.43 5.95 -12.86
C GLU A 82 -0.89 6.58 -12.41
N LYS A 83 -1.61 5.89 -11.57
CA LYS A 83 -2.48 6.61 -10.68
C LYS A 83 -1.54 7.55 -9.93
N THR A 84 -1.29 8.74 -10.48
CA THR A 84 -1.11 9.87 -9.61
C THR A 84 -2.40 9.89 -8.81
N ASN A 85 -2.40 9.18 -7.69
CA ASN A 85 -3.31 9.42 -6.60
C ASN A 85 -3.01 10.84 -6.13
N SER A 86 -3.35 11.80 -6.97
CA SER A 86 -3.50 13.21 -6.62
C SER A 86 -4.87 13.47 -5.97
N ALA A 87 -5.59 12.44 -5.53
CA ALA A 87 -6.31 12.61 -4.29
C ALA A 87 -5.25 13.04 -3.26
N PRO A 88 -5.41 14.16 -2.55
CA PRO A 88 -4.46 14.56 -1.53
C PRO A 88 -4.28 13.31 -0.67
N LYS A 89 -3.02 12.79 -0.59
CA LYS A 89 -2.71 11.63 0.23
C LYS A 89 -3.23 12.03 1.60
N LYS A 90 -4.34 11.44 2.04
CA LYS A 90 -4.92 11.76 3.32
C LYS A 90 -3.83 11.43 4.33
N LYS A 91 -3.14 12.44 4.82
CA LYS A 91 -2.11 12.26 5.84
C LYS A 91 -2.85 11.81 7.08
N PHE A 92 -2.44 10.70 7.63
CA PHE A 92 -2.89 10.28 8.95
C PHE A 92 -2.43 11.35 9.96
N ASN A 93 -3.39 11.97 10.60
CA ASN A 93 -3.12 13.07 11.54
C ASN A 93 -3.19 12.51 12.96
N ILE A 94 -2.07 11.94 13.40
CA ILE A 94 -1.91 11.39 14.74
C ILE A 94 -1.02 12.34 15.54
N ASN A 95 -1.46 12.68 16.72
CA ASN A 95 -0.68 13.50 17.66
C ASN A 95 0.33 12.62 18.42
N ALA A 96 1.31 12.09 17.69
CA ALA A 96 2.42 11.31 18.22
C ALA A 96 3.74 11.94 17.78
N LYS A 97 4.70 12.09 18.69
CA LYS A 97 6.02 12.62 18.39
C LYS A 97 6.79 11.67 17.48
N ASN A 98 6.65 10.37 17.73
CA ASN A 98 7.31 9.31 16.96
C ASN A 98 6.31 8.22 16.59
N ILE A 99 6.38 7.74 15.35
CA ILE A 99 5.57 6.62 14.85
C ILE A 99 6.55 5.56 14.35
N ILE A 100 6.52 4.39 14.99
CA ILE A 100 7.39 3.25 14.65
C ILE A 100 6.53 2.11 14.12
N ALA A 101 6.83 1.65 12.91
CA ALA A 101 6.19 0.49 12.31
C ALA A 101 6.99 -0.79 12.62
N ILE A 102 6.30 -1.85 13.04
CA ILE A 102 6.89 -3.18 13.22
C ILE A 102 6.41 -4.06 12.06
N ALA A 103 7.34 -4.54 11.26
CA ALA A 103 7.10 -5.30 10.04
C ALA A 103 7.79 -6.67 10.08
N SER A 104 7.30 -7.60 9.25
CA SER A 104 7.99 -8.87 8.99
C SER A 104 7.64 -9.37 7.60
N GLY A 105 8.58 -10.06 6.95
CA GLY A 105 8.35 -10.71 5.66
C GLY A 105 7.47 -11.96 5.77
N LYS A 106 7.46 -12.62 6.94
CA LYS A 106 6.77 -13.89 7.21
C LYS A 106 5.96 -13.80 8.50
N GLY A 107 4.85 -14.54 8.57
CA GLY A 107 4.08 -14.74 9.80
C GLY A 107 4.80 -15.65 10.81
N GLY A 108 4.50 -15.48 12.08
CA GLY A 108 5.01 -16.36 13.15
C GLY A 108 6.44 -16.07 13.64
N VAL A 109 7.08 -14.99 13.18
CA VAL A 109 8.46 -14.61 13.60
C VAL A 109 8.52 -13.83 14.92
N GLY A 110 7.40 -13.60 15.57
CA GLY A 110 7.34 -12.86 16.84
C GLY A 110 7.14 -11.37 16.70
N LYS A 111 6.67 -10.87 15.55
CA LYS A 111 6.41 -9.44 15.26
C LYS A 111 5.54 -8.78 16.34
N SER A 112 4.34 -9.30 16.58
CA SER A 112 3.40 -8.76 17.57
C SER A 112 3.92 -8.87 18.99
N THR A 113 4.64 -9.97 19.31
CA THR A 113 5.33 -10.12 20.60
C THR A 113 6.36 -9.01 20.81
N PHE A 114 7.13 -8.70 19.78
CA PHE A 114 8.09 -7.59 19.83
C PHE A 114 7.38 -6.26 20.01
N ALA A 115 6.31 -5.98 19.26
CA ALA A 115 5.53 -4.73 19.34
C ALA A 115 4.99 -4.49 20.75
N VAL A 116 4.41 -5.53 21.37
CA VAL A 116 3.91 -5.47 22.76
C VAL A 116 5.04 -5.19 23.75
N ASN A 117 6.14 -5.95 23.69
CA ASN A 117 7.26 -5.79 24.62
C ASN A 117 7.96 -4.44 24.46
N LEU A 118 8.12 -3.94 23.24
CA LEU A 118 8.64 -2.59 22.99
C LEU A 118 7.74 -1.53 23.62
N SER A 119 6.42 -1.65 23.45
CA SER A 119 5.47 -0.70 24.04
C SER A 119 5.52 -0.71 25.57
N VAL A 120 5.61 -1.88 26.18
CA VAL A 120 5.76 -2.03 27.63
C VAL A 120 7.08 -1.43 28.11
N ALA A 121 8.19 -1.70 27.42
CA ALA A 121 9.50 -1.14 27.75
C ALA A 121 9.51 0.39 27.69
N LEU A 122 8.95 0.97 26.61
CA LEU A 122 8.83 2.43 26.48
C LEU A 122 7.96 3.04 27.58
N LYS A 123 6.85 2.39 27.94
CA LYS A 123 6.00 2.84 29.06
C LYS A 123 6.71 2.76 30.41
N SER A 124 7.51 1.72 30.63
CA SER A 124 8.24 1.53 31.90
C SER A 124 9.27 2.63 32.19
N ILE A 125 9.74 3.34 31.15
CA ILE A 125 10.64 4.50 31.29
C ILE A 125 9.87 5.84 31.30
N GLY A 126 8.54 5.80 31.46
CA GLY A 126 7.70 6.97 31.67
C GLY A 126 7.14 7.66 30.43
N LEU A 127 7.26 7.05 29.25
CA LEU A 127 6.74 7.63 28.01
C LEU A 127 5.24 7.34 27.81
N GLU A 128 4.54 8.26 27.10
CA GLU A 128 3.16 8.04 26.67
C GLU A 128 3.14 7.23 25.37
N VAL A 129 2.57 6.01 25.45
CA VAL A 129 2.66 5.01 24.36
C VAL A 129 1.29 4.59 23.89
N GLY A 130 1.11 4.64 22.56
CA GLY A 130 0.03 3.99 21.84
C GLY A 130 0.51 2.70 21.15
N LEU A 131 -0.33 1.68 21.11
CA LEU A 131 -0.10 0.43 20.41
C LEU A 131 -1.27 0.14 19.48
N LEU A 132 -1.02 0.15 18.17
CA LEU A 132 -2.00 -0.12 17.14
C LEU A 132 -1.73 -1.49 16.50
N ASP A 133 -2.69 -2.40 16.64
CA ASP A 133 -2.72 -3.68 15.92
C ASP A 133 -3.41 -3.47 14.57
N ALA A 134 -2.62 -3.44 13.51
CA ALA A 134 -3.07 -3.30 12.13
C ALA A 134 -3.06 -4.63 11.36
N ASP A 135 -2.82 -5.75 12.04
CA ASP A 135 -2.85 -7.09 11.43
C ASP A 135 -4.30 -7.58 11.29
N ILE A 136 -4.87 -7.32 10.13
CA ILE A 136 -6.28 -7.62 9.82
C ILE A 136 -6.55 -9.12 9.75
N TYR A 137 -5.53 -9.89 9.39
CA TYR A 137 -5.68 -11.33 9.18
C TYR A 137 -5.49 -12.16 10.45
N GLY A 138 -4.88 -11.57 11.47
CA GLY A 138 -4.63 -12.27 12.73
C GLY A 138 -4.40 -11.30 13.89
N PRO A 139 -5.41 -10.46 14.24
CA PRO A 139 -5.24 -9.50 15.31
C PRO A 139 -4.96 -10.22 16.63
N SER A 140 -3.77 -10.01 17.18
CA SER A 140 -3.27 -10.75 18.35
C SER A 140 -3.04 -9.89 19.57
N ILE A 141 -2.90 -8.58 19.40
CA ILE A 141 -2.58 -7.65 20.49
C ILE A 141 -3.62 -7.63 21.59
N PRO A 142 -4.95 -7.65 21.32
CA PRO A 142 -5.95 -7.70 22.40
C PRO A 142 -5.71 -8.86 23.36
N ARG A 143 -5.49 -10.06 22.80
CA ARG A 143 -5.22 -11.27 23.59
C ARG A 143 -3.91 -11.18 24.36
N MET A 144 -2.85 -10.68 23.72
CA MET A 144 -1.52 -10.54 24.36
C MET A 144 -1.53 -9.49 25.46
N MET A 145 -2.31 -8.44 25.31
CA MET A 145 -2.48 -7.38 26.30
C MET A 145 -3.56 -7.69 27.34
N GLY A 146 -4.21 -8.86 27.30
CA GLY A 146 -5.28 -9.23 28.22
C GLY A 146 -6.52 -8.31 28.14
N ILE A 147 -6.83 -7.79 26.93
CA ILE A 147 -7.93 -6.87 26.71
C ILE A 147 -9.13 -7.63 26.17
N SER A 148 -10.23 -7.66 26.92
CA SER A 148 -11.51 -8.24 26.50
C SER A 148 -12.61 -7.19 26.25
N LYS A 149 -12.35 -5.93 26.64
CA LYS A 149 -13.32 -4.84 26.45
C LYS A 149 -13.23 -4.26 25.05
N LYS A 150 -14.39 -3.92 24.47
CA LYS A 150 -14.45 -3.15 23.22
C LYS A 150 -14.19 -1.66 23.50
N PRO A 151 -13.62 -0.91 22.55
CA PRO A 151 -13.44 0.55 22.68
C PRO A 151 -14.78 1.25 22.70
N GLU A 152 -14.87 2.29 23.51
CA GLU A 152 -16.03 3.18 23.56
C GLU A 152 -15.91 4.30 22.55
N ILE A 153 -17.02 4.97 22.25
CA ILE A 153 -17.05 6.13 21.34
C ILE A 153 -17.27 7.39 22.19
N ASN A 154 -16.40 8.40 22.00
CA ASN A 154 -16.55 9.68 22.69
C ASN A 154 -17.58 10.60 22.01
N GLU A 155 -17.87 11.74 22.62
CA GLU A 155 -18.83 12.75 22.10
C GLU A 155 -18.48 13.27 20.70
N ASN A 156 -17.19 13.25 20.34
CA ASN A 156 -16.67 13.63 19.02
C ASN A 156 -16.75 12.49 17.98
N LYS A 157 -17.47 11.39 18.28
CA LYS A 157 -17.59 10.19 17.44
C LYS A 157 -16.25 9.52 17.13
N LYS A 158 -15.25 9.67 18.01
CA LYS A 158 -13.97 8.95 17.92
C LYS A 158 -13.95 7.76 18.87
N LEU A 159 -13.25 6.71 18.49
CA LEU A 159 -12.99 5.56 19.35
C LEU A 159 -11.98 5.93 20.44
N ILE A 160 -12.31 5.60 21.68
CA ILE A 160 -11.41 5.75 22.81
C ILE A 160 -10.54 4.49 22.88
N PRO A 161 -9.20 4.60 22.77
CA PRO A 161 -8.33 3.43 22.88
C PRO A 161 -8.45 2.79 24.25
N VAL A 162 -8.44 1.46 24.29
CA VAL A 162 -8.51 0.72 25.56
C VAL A 162 -7.15 0.81 26.25
N ASN A 163 -7.15 1.23 27.51
CA ASN A 163 -5.92 1.35 28.29
C ASN A 163 -5.68 0.05 29.08
N ASN A 164 -4.51 -0.57 28.89
CA ASN A 164 -4.01 -1.62 29.76
C ASN A 164 -2.49 -1.47 29.94
N TYR A 165 -1.98 -1.77 31.11
CA TYR A 165 -0.58 -1.51 31.50
C TYR A 165 -0.11 -0.06 31.26
N GLY A 166 -1.03 0.91 31.26
CA GLY A 166 -0.75 2.32 30.95
C GLY A 166 -0.48 2.60 29.46
N ILE A 167 -0.76 1.64 28.58
CA ILE A 167 -0.60 1.75 27.13
C ILE A 167 -1.99 1.89 26.50
N LYS A 168 -2.14 2.85 25.59
CA LYS A 168 -3.35 3.07 24.81
C LYS A 168 -3.39 2.09 23.64
N CYS A 169 -4.23 1.06 23.70
CA CYS A 169 -4.30 0.00 22.72
C CYS A 169 -5.51 0.16 21.79
N MET A 170 -5.31 -0.03 20.51
CA MET A 170 -6.37 -0.18 19.53
C MET A 170 -6.02 -1.33 18.60
N SER A 171 -7.03 -2.13 18.25
CA SER A 171 -6.90 -3.25 17.33
C SER A 171 -8.05 -3.27 16.36
N ILE A 172 -7.76 -3.66 15.12
CA ILE A 172 -8.80 -3.98 14.15
C ILE A 172 -9.72 -5.10 14.67
N GLY A 173 -9.20 -6.01 15.48
CA GLY A 173 -9.95 -7.08 16.12
C GLY A 173 -11.07 -6.61 17.06
N PHE A 174 -11.03 -5.37 17.54
CA PHE A 174 -12.13 -4.81 18.33
C PHE A 174 -13.35 -4.43 17.48
N ILE A 175 -13.13 -4.17 16.18
CA ILE A 175 -14.16 -3.67 15.24
C ILE A 175 -14.73 -4.84 14.44
N LEU A 176 -13.97 -5.92 14.31
CA LEU A 176 -14.41 -7.12 13.61
C LEU A 176 -15.41 -7.90 14.47
N ASP A 177 -16.54 -8.26 13.89
CA ASP A 177 -17.39 -9.28 14.46
C ASP A 177 -16.77 -10.64 14.17
N GLU A 178 -16.44 -11.41 15.21
CA GLU A 178 -15.83 -12.75 15.11
C GLU A 178 -16.70 -13.72 14.31
N GLU A 179 -18.01 -13.45 14.19
CA GLU A 179 -18.97 -14.34 13.52
C GLU A 179 -19.20 -14.00 12.04
N ALA A 180 -18.69 -12.91 11.52
CA ALA A 180 -18.88 -12.53 10.14
C ALA A 180 -17.68 -12.96 9.28
N PRO A 181 -17.80 -13.95 8.38
CA PRO A 181 -16.74 -14.29 7.44
C PRO A 181 -16.59 -13.16 6.42
N THR A 182 -15.81 -12.16 6.75
CA THR A 182 -15.60 -11.00 5.88
C THR A 182 -14.38 -11.25 5.02
N ILE A 183 -14.59 -11.42 3.71
CA ILE A 183 -13.49 -11.44 2.75
C ILE A 183 -12.96 -10.01 2.61
N TRP A 184 -11.86 -9.70 3.28
CA TRP A 184 -11.22 -8.41 3.21
C TRP A 184 -10.58 -8.18 1.84
N ARG A 185 -11.08 -7.18 1.12
CA ARG A 185 -10.48 -6.71 -0.13
C ARG A 185 -9.66 -5.45 0.15
N GLY A 186 -8.59 -5.23 -0.61
CA GLY A 186 -7.67 -4.11 -0.42
C GLY A 186 -8.31 -2.76 -0.07
N PRO A 187 -9.37 -2.27 -0.77
CA PRO A 187 -10.05 -1.02 -0.42
C PRO A 187 -10.71 -1.01 0.96
N MET A 188 -11.20 -2.15 1.43
CA MET A 188 -11.82 -2.28 2.77
C MET A 188 -10.75 -2.20 3.86
N VAL A 189 -9.63 -2.91 3.65
CA VAL A 189 -8.44 -2.86 4.50
C VAL A 189 -7.98 -1.43 4.69
N MET A 190 -7.87 -0.68 3.60
CA MET A 190 -7.43 0.71 3.62
C MET A 190 -8.38 1.63 4.38
N LYS A 191 -9.69 1.44 4.22
CA LYS A 191 -10.69 2.22 4.95
C LYS A 191 -10.65 1.92 6.45
N ALA A 192 -10.47 0.67 6.83
CA ALA A 192 -10.34 0.27 8.23
C ALA A 192 -9.07 0.86 8.87
N LEU A 193 -7.93 0.79 8.18
CA LEU A 193 -6.71 1.44 8.63
C LEU A 193 -6.89 2.96 8.77
N GLU A 194 -7.51 3.63 7.79
CA GLU A 194 -7.82 5.05 7.87
C GLU A 194 -8.66 5.38 9.11
N GLN A 195 -9.65 4.56 9.42
CA GLN A 195 -10.47 4.70 10.61
C GLN A 195 -9.66 4.50 11.90
N MET A 196 -8.74 3.54 11.93
CA MET A 196 -7.85 3.31 13.08
C MET A 196 -6.89 4.47 13.33
N PHE A 197 -6.45 5.15 12.29
CA PHE A 197 -5.53 6.29 12.41
C PHE A 197 -6.27 7.59 12.76
N ASN A 198 -7.34 7.90 12.04
CA ASN A 198 -8.02 9.20 12.16
C ASN A 198 -9.24 9.18 13.08
N GLY A 199 -9.86 8.00 13.22
CA GLY A 199 -11.09 7.79 14.00
C GLY A 199 -10.84 7.44 15.48
N VAL A 200 -9.59 7.37 15.92
CA VAL A 200 -9.21 7.07 17.31
C VAL A 200 -8.75 8.34 18.01
N ASP A 201 -9.19 8.52 19.26
CA ASP A 201 -8.74 9.60 20.11
C ASP A 201 -7.50 9.18 20.92
N TRP A 202 -6.36 9.22 20.24
CA TRP A 202 -5.08 8.82 20.85
C TRP A 202 -4.61 9.79 21.94
N GLY A 203 -5.08 11.06 21.94
CA GLY A 203 -4.49 12.13 22.73
C GLY A 203 -3.04 12.40 22.35
N GLU A 204 -2.25 12.91 23.27
CA GLU A 204 -0.81 13.12 23.06
C GLU A 204 -0.06 11.82 23.32
N LEU A 205 0.86 11.49 22.41
CA LEU A 205 1.74 10.32 22.51
C LEU A 205 3.20 10.73 22.26
N ASP A 206 4.11 10.13 23.01
CA ASP A 206 5.54 10.17 22.69
C ASP A 206 5.85 9.17 21.57
N TYR A 207 5.24 7.98 21.64
CA TYR A 207 5.39 6.92 20.63
C TYR A 207 4.05 6.27 20.28
N LEU A 208 3.85 6.07 18.97
CA LEU A 208 2.84 5.14 18.49
C LEU A 208 3.56 3.97 17.82
N ILE A 209 3.38 2.78 18.37
CA ILE A 209 3.89 1.52 17.81
C ILE A 209 2.79 0.89 16.97
N ILE A 210 3.11 0.56 15.71
CA ILE A 210 2.16 -0.03 14.77
C ILE A 210 2.61 -1.43 14.42
N ASP A 211 1.82 -2.43 14.80
CA ASP A 211 2.02 -3.83 14.41
C ASP A 211 1.38 -4.07 13.04
N LEU A 212 2.19 -4.21 11.99
CA LEU A 212 1.75 -4.38 10.61
C LEU A 212 1.38 -5.83 10.31
N PRO A 213 0.51 -6.10 9.32
CA PRO A 213 0.33 -7.46 8.83
C PRO A 213 1.66 -8.02 8.27
N PRO A 214 1.88 -9.34 8.31
CA PRO A 214 3.06 -9.94 7.70
C PRO A 214 3.04 -9.82 6.16
N GLY A 215 4.23 -9.84 5.53
CA GLY A 215 4.39 -9.80 4.08
C GLY A 215 4.81 -8.43 3.55
N THR A 216 4.71 -8.24 2.23
CA THR A 216 5.15 -7.03 1.48
C THR A 216 4.01 -6.38 0.72
N GLY A 217 2.79 -6.47 1.25
CA GLY A 217 1.56 -6.06 0.56
C GLY A 217 1.30 -4.56 0.53
N ASP A 218 0.24 -4.18 -0.21
CA ASP A 218 -0.17 -2.78 -0.41
C ASP A 218 -0.47 -2.00 0.88
N ALA A 219 -0.91 -2.70 1.94
CA ALA A 219 -1.22 -2.09 3.23
C ALA A 219 0.03 -1.47 3.88
N GLN A 220 1.17 -2.17 3.82
CA GLN A 220 2.45 -1.70 4.37
C GLN A 220 2.99 -0.51 3.57
N LEU A 221 2.94 -0.59 2.24
CA LEU A 221 3.34 0.52 1.35
C LEU A 221 2.47 1.75 1.58
N THR A 222 1.17 1.56 1.71
CA THR A 222 0.25 2.69 1.93
C THR A 222 0.45 3.34 3.29
N LEU A 223 0.68 2.55 4.35
CA LEU A 223 1.05 3.06 5.67
C LEU A 223 2.33 3.88 5.64
N ALA A 224 3.38 3.35 5.01
CA ALA A 224 4.65 4.05 4.85
C ALA A 224 4.50 5.37 4.07
N GLN A 225 3.59 5.42 3.10
CA GLN A 225 3.34 6.60 2.27
C GLN A 225 2.38 7.62 2.90
N SER A 226 1.46 7.19 3.76
CA SER A 226 0.38 8.02 4.32
C SER A 226 0.68 8.55 5.72
N SER A 227 1.60 7.92 6.47
CA SER A 227 2.05 8.33 7.80
C SER A 227 3.47 8.89 7.75
N LYS A 228 3.75 9.88 8.60
CA LYS A 228 5.13 10.31 8.86
C LYS A 228 5.78 9.29 9.80
N LEU A 229 6.17 8.13 9.28
CA LEU A 229 6.93 7.19 10.10
C LEU A 229 8.27 7.81 10.52
N SER A 230 8.58 7.72 11.81
CA SER A 230 9.90 8.07 12.35
C SER A 230 10.90 6.94 12.10
N GLY A 231 10.41 5.70 11.95
CA GLY A 231 11.23 4.53 11.65
C GLY A 231 10.40 3.27 11.45
N ALA A 232 11.07 2.22 11.01
CA ALA A 232 10.51 0.87 10.93
C ALA A 232 11.51 -0.15 11.48
N ILE A 233 10.97 -1.16 12.17
CA ILE A 233 11.74 -2.30 12.68
C ILE A 233 11.25 -3.53 11.96
N VAL A 234 12.15 -4.25 11.30
CA VAL A 234 11.83 -5.49 10.58
C VAL A 234 12.26 -6.68 11.43
N ILE A 235 11.31 -7.53 11.78
CA ILE A 235 11.54 -8.75 12.54
C ILE A 235 11.71 -9.91 11.56
N SER A 236 12.80 -10.64 11.71
CA SER A 236 13.12 -11.83 10.93
C SER A 236 13.72 -12.91 11.83
N THR A 237 13.71 -14.15 11.34
CA THR A 237 14.36 -15.30 11.98
C THR A 237 15.47 -15.82 11.07
N PRO A 238 16.54 -16.46 11.62
CA PRO A 238 17.72 -16.89 10.85
C PRO A 238 17.49 -18.17 10.02
N GLN A 239 16.25 -18.47 9.66
CA GLN A 239 15.88 -19.62 8.84
C GLN A 239 15.91 -19.24 7.36
N ASP A 240 16.30 -20.16 6.47
CA ASP A 240 16.47 -19.95 5.03
C ASP A 240 15.20 -19.48 4.29
N VAL A 241 14.03 -19.55 4.93
CA VAL A 241 12.70 -19.20 4.38
C VAL A 241 11.98 -18.19 5.28
N ALA A 242 12.70 -17.28 5.89
CA ALA A 242 12.12 -16.25 6.79
C ALA A 242 11.94 -14.91 6.09
#